data_0276dd34aa535b7372d94e6423bc62f5
#
_entry.id   0276dd34aa535b7372d94e6423bc62f5
#
_cell.length_a   1.000
_cell.length_b   1.000
_cell.length_c   1.000
_cell.angle_alpha   90.00
_cell.angle_beta   90.00
_cell.angle_gamma   90.00
#
_symmetry.space_group_name_H-M   'P 1'
#
loop_
_entity.id
_entity.type
_entity.pdbx_description
1 polymer ?
#
loop_
_entity_poly.entity_id
_entity_poly.type
_entity_poly.pdbx_seq_one_letter_code
_entity_poly.pdbx_strand_id
1 'polypeptide(L)'
;MDVYLSTLAAEGIVCPSVTDKLPDIPAAAKAEVDRNLAQLDKQLQEANNRLATSAGQGGPNFIQNAILGPLADKRAAAIDRIAIAIGRVAERPTGLDDLAGCSLGDSAAPSQEATPTDQATPPEQTTTAPPATGSATPDPGAGQSADPAAQTIVCPNVADKLSDVPAAAKAEVDRNLAQLDKQLQEANNRLATSKGQGGPNFIQNAILGPLADKRAAAIDRIAIAIGRVAERPTGLDDLATCSLGDSAQNSADAGLSADDYVDIRDVPKAEQPQAGENASTGTYASLCGTNRDGHSNTDNLILAPGMSDGAQLRQDYVGNMSTDAFSTNESLAAADTTCRTGDDRSAYFWPTLRVRGSDDESAAEGDTNAEGDTNNVGTPVQPTSVKLEYRGNLTSEVTAAPRFLRMISGDARAASNGAENARPTFTCTGFTDRLTDKYPICPSGSDLVRVFDMPSCWDGQNLDSADHRTHLVFPDETGACPSGTEAVPQLRMTLTYDDVPTSGDVPFAVDGFASEQNDPSTDHAGAIGVMSHRLMNTVVRCINNGKNC
;
A
#
# COMPACT_ATOMS: atom_id res chain seq x y z
N MET A 1 41.01 16.38 -41.89
CA MET A 1 40.26 15.32 -41.20
C MET A 1 39.66 15.99 -40.00
N ASP A 2 38.56 16.69 -40.26
CA ASP A 2 37.88 17.52 -39.27
C ASP A 2 36.91 16.66 -38.45
N VAL A 3 37.18 16.67 -37.16
CA VAL A 3 36.31 16.01 -36.17
C VAL A 3 35.14 16.95 -35.92
N TYR A 4 33.98 16.60 -36.43
CA TYR A 4 32.72 17.19 -36.03
C TYR A 4 32.41 16.77 -34.59
N LEU A 5 32.75 17.62 -33.65
CA LEU A 5 32.17 17.60 -32.31
C LEU A 5 30.80 18.30 -32.42
N SER A 6 29.75 17.51 -32.67
CA SER A 6 28.38 17.96 -32.47
C SER A 6 28.14 18.12 -30.98
N THR A 7 28.05 19.38 -30.54
CA THR A 7 27.50 19.76 -29.24
C THR A 7 26.02 19.37 -29.22
N LEU A 8 25.71 18.24 -28.57
CA LEU A 8 24.35 17.92 -28.17
C LEU A 8 23.95 18.96 -27.12
N ALA A 9 23.12 19.94 -27.56
CA ALA A 9 22.34 20.74 -26.64
C ALA A 9 21.54 19.78 -25.75
N ALA A 10 21.53 20.01 -24.45
CA ALA A 10 20.81 19.18 -23.51
C ALA A 10 19.30 19.37 -23.79
N GLU A 11 18.71 18.43 -24.55
CA GLU A 11 17.28 18.38 -24.76
C GLU A 11 16.61 18.10 -23.39
N GLY A 12 15.69 18.96 -22.97
CA GLY A 12 14.90 18.81 -21.75
C GLY A 12 13.48 18.32 -22.07
N ILE A 13 12.79 17.81 -21.08
CA ILE A 13 11.37 17.46 -21.19
C ILE A 13 10.55 18.72 -21.01
N VAL A 14 9.64 19.00 -21.95
CA VAL A 14 8.70 20.11 -21.92
C VAL A 14 7.28 19.57 -21.79
N CYS A 15 6.55 20.08 -20.80
CA CYS A 15 5.16 19.70 -20.54
C CYS A 15 4.24 20.92 -20.63
N PRO A 16 2.98 20.76 -21.04
CA PRO A 16 1.98 21.83 -21.00
C PRO A 16 1.77 22.36 -19.58
N SER A 17 1.63 23.69 -19.44
CA SER A 17 1.32 24.33 -18.16
C SER A 17 -0.12 24.03 -17.76
N VAL A 18 -0.28 23.46 -16.59
CA VAL A 18 -1.61 23.19 -15.99
C VAL A 18 -2.15 24.47 -15.34
N THR A 19 -1.30 25.22 -14.66
CA THR A 19 -1.68 26.46 -13.95
C THR A 19 -2.42 27.45 -14.83
N ASP A 20 -2.00 27.59 -16.08
CA ASP A 20 -2.57 28.57 -17.05
C ASP A 20 -3.96 28.17 -17.56
N LYS A 21 -4.40 26.94 -17.27
CA LYS A 21 -5.69 26.38 -17.68
C LYS A 21 -6.67 26.19 -16.53
N LEU A 22 -6.24 26.48 -15.31
CA LEU A 22 -7.12 26.40 -14.15
C LEU A 22 -8.05 27.61 -14.09
N PRO A 23 -9.33 27.42 -13.70
CA PRO A 23 -10.22 28.53 -13.36
C PRO A 23 -9.77 29.18 -12.05
N ASP A 24 -10.46 30.23 -11.62
CA ASP A 24 -10.25 30.82 -10.29
C ASP A 24 -10.40 29.75 -9.21
N ILE A 25 -9.33 29.49 -8.48
CA ILE A 25 -9.26 28.41 -7.50
C ILE A 25 -9.96 28.86 -6.20
N PRO A 26 -11.04 28.19 -5.77
CA PRO A 26 -11.69 28.50 -4.50
C PRO A 26 -10.72 28.35 -3.32
N ALA A 27 -10.81 29.25 -2.33
CA ALA A 27 -9.93 29.24 -1.17
C ALA A 27 -9.90 27.88 -0.43
N ALA A 28 -11.02 27.16 -0.41
CA ALA A 28 -11.13 25.84 0.22
C ALA A 28 -10.37 24.73 -0.53
N ALA A 29 -10.21 24.86 -1.86
CA ALA A 29 -9.46 23.91 -2.67
C ALA A 29 -7.96 24.28 -2.82
N LYS A 30 -7.61 25.53 -2.49
CA LYS A 30 -6.30 26.11 -2.86
C LYS A 30 -5.13 25.29 -2.33
N ALA A 31 -5.16 24.86 -1.08
CA ALA A 31 -4.04 24.13 -0.47
C ALA A 31 -3.83 22.75 -1.14
N GLU A 32 -4.90 22.07 -1.54
CA GLU A 32 -4.82 20.79 -2.25
C GLU A 32 -4.35 20.98 -3.70
N VAL A 33 -4.84 22.00 -4.38
CA VAL A 33 -4.40 22.36 -5.74
C VAL A 33 -2.91 22.73 -5.74
N ASP A 34 -2.45 23.58 -4.82
CA ASP A 34 -1.05 24.01 -4.74
C ASP A 34 -0.12 22.80 -4.51
N ARG A 35 -0.51 21.83 -3.67
CA ARG A 35 0.27 20.59 -3.45
C ARG A 35 0.39 19.76 -4.73
N ASN A 36 -0.71 19.59 -5.47
CA ASN A 36 -0.69 18.80 -6.70
C ASN A 36 0.07 19.52 -7.83
N LEU A 37 0.07 20.86 -7.90
CA LEU A 37 0.91 21.61 -8.81
C LEU A 37 2.40 21.44 -8.49
N ALA A 38 2.77 21.52 -7.21
CA ALA A 38 4.14 21.23 -6.77
C ALA A 38 4.57 19.78 -7.09
N GLN A 39 3.62 18.83 -7.03
CA GLN A 39 3.86 17.45 -7.43
C GLN A 39 4.15 17.32 -8.93
N LEU A 40 3.47 18.07 -9.80
CA LEU A 40 3.74 18.11 -11.24
C LEU A 40 5.16 18.61 -11.54
N ASP A 41 5.61 19.65 -10.82
CA ASP A 41 6.97 20.19 -10.96
C ASP A 41 8.02 19.16 -10.53
N LYS A 42 7.78 18.47 -9.43
CA LYS A 42 8.66 17.40 -8.94
C LYS A 42 8.76 16.24 -9.93
N GLN A 43 7.63 15.80 -10.50
CA GLN A 43 7.60 14.74 -11.52
C GLN A 43 8.39 15.11 -12.76
N LEU A 44 8.29 16.35 -13.22
CA LEU A 44 9.06 16.85 -14.36
C LEU A 44 10.57 16.88 -14.05
N GLN A 45 10.94 17.31 -12.85
CA GLN A 45 12.34 17.34 -12.41
C GLN A 45 12.93 15.92 -12.33
N GLU A 46 12.20 14.95 -11.77
CA GLU A 46 12.61 13.55 -11.71
C GLU A 46 12.78 12.95 -13.11
N ALA A 47 11.87 13.25 -14.03
CA ALA A 47 11.94 12.78 -15.41
C ALA A 47 13.15 13.37 -16.14
N ASN A 48 13.46 14.64 -15.95
CA ASN A 48 14.65 15.29 -16.52
C ASN A 48 15.95 14.70 -15.94
N ASN A 49 15.99 14.42 -14.63
CA ASN A 49 17.12 13.74 -14.00
C ASN A 49 17.32 12.35 -14.59
N ARG A 50 16.23 11.60 -14.79
CA ARG A 50 16.27 10.28 -15.43
C ARG A 50 16.74 10.35 -16.88
N LEU A 51 16.27 11.34 -17.64
CA LEU A 51 16.72 11.60 -19.01
C LEU A 51 18.23 11.84 -19.04
N ALA A 52 18.75 12.71 -18.17
CA ALA A 52 20.18 13.04 -18.09
C ALA A 52 21.05 11.83 -17.70
N THR A 53 20.59 10.98 -16.75
CA THR A 53 21.33 9.80 -16.29
C THR A 53 21.23 8.59 -17.23
N SER A 54 20.26 8.60 -18.16
CA SER A 54 20.01 7.54 -19.14
C SER A 54 20.59 7.84 -20.52
N ALA A 55 21.35 8.92 -20.67
CA ALA A 55 21.92 9.33 -21.96
C ALA A 55 22.79 8.18 -22.55
N GLY A 56 22.42 7.74 -23.75
CA GLY A 56 23.10 6.65 -24.46
C GLY A 56 22.67 5.24 -24.05
N GLN A 57 21.65 5.08 -23.21
CA GLN A 57 21.06 3.78 -22.84
C GLN A 57 19.72 3.57 -23.57
N GLY A 58 19.49 2.33 -23.99
CA GLY A 58 18.20 1.90 -24.55
C GLY A 58 18.10 2.02 -26.08
N GLY A 59 17.05 1.41 -26.63
CA GLY A 59 16.72 1.44 -28.06
C GLY A 59 15.94 2.70 -28.47
N PRO A 60 15.53 2.80 -29.76
CA PRO A 60 14.94 4.03 -30.33
C PRO A 60 13.65 4.52 -29.63
N ASN A 61 12.95 3.69 -28.89
CA ASN A 61 11.73 4.05 -28.16
C ASN A 61 11.95 4.16 -26.63
N PHE A 62 13.20 4.12 -26.16
CA PHE A 62 13.48 4.10 -24.72
C PHE A 62 12.92 5.35 -24.01
N ILE A 63 13.18 6.55 -24.56
CA ILE A 63 12.72 7.80 -23.96
C ILE A 63 11.20 7.83 -23.88
N GLN A 64 10.52 7.43 -24.97
CA GLN A 64 9.05 7.39 -25.00
C GLN A 64 8.49 6.40 -23.95
N ASN A 65 9.01 5.19 -23.91
CA ASN A 65 8.42 4.12 -23.10
C ASN A 65 8.87 4.14 -21.62
N ALA A 66 10.12 4.57 -21.36
CA ALA A 66 10.69 4.54 -20.02
C ALA A 66 10.64 5.87 -19.28
N ILE A 67 10.43 7.00 -19.97
CA ILE A 67 10.46 8.35 -19.39
C ILE A 67 9.16 9.10 -19.66
N LEU A 68 8.83 9.38 -20.92
CA LEU A 68 7.69 10.24 -21.27
C LEU A 68 6.33 9.58 -20.98
N GLY A 69 6.17 8.29 -21.27
CA GLY A 69 4.95 7.53 -20.98
C GLY A 69 4.63 7.52 -19.46
N PRO A 70 5.54 7.01 -18.61
CA PRO A 70 5.34 7.04 -17.17
C PRO A 70 5.19 8.44 -16.56
N LEU A 71 5.82 9.47 -17.16
CA LEU A 71 5.61 10.86 -16.76
C LEU A 71 4.17 11.30 -17.07
N ALA A 72 3.68 11.01 -18.28
CA ALA A 72 2.32 11.37 -18.69
C ALA A 72 1.27 10.73 -17.76
N ASP A 73 1.44 9.45 -17.39
CA ASP A 73 0.53 8.74 -16.47
C ASP A 73 0.52 9.40 -15.08
N LYS A 74 1.69 9.72 -14.52
CA LYS A 74 1.80 10.41 -13.23
C LYS A 74 1.17 11.79 -13.26
N ARG A 75 1.39 12.55 -14.35
CA ARG A 75 0.81 13.88 -14.53
C ARG A 75 -0.70 13.81 -14.66
N ALA A 76 -1.24 12.85 -15.41
CA ALA A 76 -2.69 12.65 -15.54
C ALA A 76 -3.35 12.47 -14.16
N ALA A 77 -2.77 11.62 -13.31
CA ALA A 77 -3.28 11.40 -11.95
C ALA A 77 -3.22 12.67 -11.07
N ALA A 78 -2.16 13.49 -11.17
CA ALA A 78 -2.06 14.73 -10.41
C ALA A 78 -3.05 15.80 -10.92
N ILE A 79 -3.23 15.89 -12.23
CA ILE A 79 -4.18 16.80 -12.89
C ILE A 79 -5.62 16.46 -12.52
N ASP A 80 -5.95 15.15 -12.49
CA ASP A 80 -7.29 14.71 -12.10
C ASP A 80 -7.60 15.07 -10.63
N ARG A 81 -6.63 14.91 -9.71
CA ARG A 81 -6.78 15.37 -8.31
C ARG A 81 -7.03 16.87 -8.21
N ILE A 82 -6.39 17.69 -9.04
CA ILE A 82 -6.66 19.13 -9.11
C ILE A 82 -8.10 19.36 -9.53
N ALA A 83 -8.57 18.68 -10.58
CA ALA A 83 -9.93 18.80 -11.06
C ALA A 83 -10.96 18.35 -10.01
N ILE A 84 -10.68 17.28 -9.28
CA ILE A 84 -11.53 16.77 -8.17
C ILE A 84 -11.53 17.77 -7.01
N ALA A 85 -10.37 18.29 -6.59
CA ALA A 85 -10.29 19.25 -5.48
C ALA A 85 -11.12 20.50 -5.74
N ILE A 86 -11.09 21.01 -6.97
CA ILE A 86 -11.93 22.14 -7.38
C ILE A 86 -13.39 21.72 -7.44
N GLY A 87 -13.69 20.53 -8.03
CA GLY A 87 -15.05 20.01 -8.22
C GLY A 87 -15.84 19.76 -6.93
N ARG A 88 -15.15 19.58 -5.79
CA ARG A 88 -15.81 19.45 -4.46
C ARG A 88 -16.43 20.75 -3.96
N VAL A 89 -15.96 21.89 -4.43
CA VAL A 89 -16.35 23.22 -3.89
C VAL A 89 -16.81 24.20 -4.98
N ALA A 90 -16.64 23.86 -6.26
CA ALA A 90 -17.02 24.65 -7.43
C ALA A 90 -17.30 23.72 -8.62
N GLU A 91 -17.54 24.28 -9.81
CA GLU A 91 -17.66 23.48 -11.04
C GLU A 91 -16.33 22.81 -11.37
N ARG A 92 -16.35 21.48 -11.60
CA ARG A 92 -15.15 20.71 -11.95
C ARG A 92 -14.61 21.15 -13.30
N PRO A 93 -13.35 21.58 -13.41
CA PRO A 93 -12.75 21.96 -14.68
C PRO A 93 -12.64 20.73 -15.61
N THR A 94 -12.90 20.95 -16.89
CA THR A 94 -12.83 19.94 -17.96
C THR A 94 -11.71 20.28 -18.95
N GLY A 95 -11.24 19.28 -19.72
CA GLY A 95 -10.20 19.49 -20.74
C GLY A 95 -8.79 19.63 -20.18
N LEU A 96 -8.55 19.26 -18.93
CA LEU A 96 -7.22 19.22 -18.32
C LEU A 96 -6.44 17.96 -18.67
N ASP A 97 -7.11 16.88 -19.08
CA ASP A 97 -6.49 15.59 -19.39
C ASP A 97 -5.45 15.67 -20.51
N ASP A 98 -5.67 16.54 -21.51
CA ASP A 98 -4.76 16.77 -22.62
C ASP A 98 -3.41 17.39 -22.19
N LEU A 99 -3.32 17.91 -20.96
CA LEU A 99 -2.12 18.53 -20.40
C LEU A 99 -1.15 17.53 -19.76
N ALA A 100 -1.51 16.26 -19.73
CA ALA A 100 -0.66 15.22 -19.14
C ALA A 100 0.55 14.88 -20.02
N GLY A 101 0.40 14.92 -21.35
CA GLY A 101 1.44 14.57 -22.31
C GLY A 101 2.61 15.57 -22.30
N CYS A 102 3.85 15.04 -22.32
CA CYS A 102 5.08 15.81 -22.42
C CYS A 102 5.89 15.37 -23.65
N SER A 103 6.78 16.22 -24.12
CA SER A 103 7.67 15.97 -25.27
C SER A 103 9.10 16.39 -24.98
N LEU A 104 10.05 15.91 -25.77
CA LEU A 104 11.39 16.48 -25.79
C LEU A 104 11.36 17.82 -26.52
N GLY A 105 11.98 18.83 -25.95
CA GLY A 105 12.11 20.14 -26.52
C GLY A 105 13.51 20.70 -26.35
N ASP A 106 13.92 21.59 -27.23
CA ASP A 106 15.16 22.37 -27.10
C ASP A 106 15.03 23.35 -25.92
N SER A 107 15.98 23.31 -24.99
CA SER A 107 16.07 24.27 -23.89
C SER A 107 16.46 25.66 -24.40
N ALA A 108 15.50 26.42 -24.87
CA ALA A 108 15.67 27.85 -25.12
C ALA A 108 14.81 28.64 -24.14
N ALA A 109 15.45 29.60 -23.50
CA ALA A 109 14.95 30.48 -22.46
C ALA A 109 13.71 31.32 -22.88
N PRO A 110 12.97 31.91 -21.92
CA PRO A 110 11.66 32.53 -22.18
C PRO A 110 11.77 33.80 -22.99
N SER A 111 11.01 33.89 -24.05
CA SER A 111 10.83 35.14 -24.80
C SER A 111 9.36 35.44 -25.02
N GLN A 112 9.04 36.63 -24.66
CA GLN A 112 7.84 37.44 -24.75
C GLN A 112 7.03 37.32 -26.04
N GLU A 113 5.72 37.39 -25.84
CA GLU A 113 4.69 38.12 -26.57
C GLU A 113 4.88 38.40 -28.07
N ALA A 114 3.98 37.85 -28.88
CA ALA A 114 3.54 38.51 -30.12
C ALA A 114 2.09 38.15 -30.46
N THR A 115 1.31 39.16 -30.64
CA THR A 115 -0.11 39.28 -30.96
C THR A 115 -0.48 38.80 -32.38
N PRO A 116 -1.77 38.67 -32.71
CA PRO A 116 -2.30 37.74 -33.72
C PRO A 116 -2.42 38.36 -35.12
N THR A 117 -2.41 37.52 -36.13
CA THR A 117 -2.90 37.89 -37.47
C THR A 117 -3.72 36.76 -38.10
N ASP A 118 -4.87 37.09 -38.38
CA ASP A 118 -6.03 36.78 -39.17
C ASP A 118 -5.97 35.72 -40.30
N GLN A 119 -7.12 35.04 -40.45
CA GLN A 119 -7.78 34.52 -41.66
C GLN A 119 -7.29 33.24 -42.36
N ALA A 120 -8.11 32.17 -42.29
CA ALA A 120 -9.05 31.80 -43.38
C ALA A 120 -9.74 30.47 -43.13
N THR A 121 -11.07 30.50 -43.12
CA THR A 121 -12.03 29.35 -43.29
C THR A 121 -12.45 29.35 -44.78
N PRO A 122 -13.21 28.34 -45.30
CA PRO A 122 -13.45 26.91 -45.14
C PRO A 122 -13.30 26.16 -46.49
N PRO A 123 -13.86 24.96 -46.74
CA PRO A 123 -15.28 24.66 -46.75
C PRO A 123 -15.71 23.28 -46.24
N GLU A 124 -16.95 23.29 -45.80
CA GLU A 124 -17.90 22.24 -45.52
C GLU A 124 -18.14 21.28 -46.69
N GLN A 125 -18.23 19.97 -46.46
CA GLN A 125 -18.98 19.06 -47.30
C GLN A 125 -19.78 18.06 -46.47
N THR A 126 -21.07 18.26 -46.52
CA THR A 126 -22.19 17.36 -46.19
C THR A 126 -22.25 16.18 -47.16
N THR A 127 -22.49 14.98 -46.65
CA THR A 127 -23.34 13.96 -47.35
C THR A 127 -23.88 12.93 -46.38
N THR A 128 -25.16 13.06 -46.09
CA THR A 128 -26.33 12.13 -46.18
C THR A 128 -26.10 10.65 -45.94
N ALA A 129 -26.83 10.14 -44.96
CA ALA A 129 -27.18 8.75 -44.74
C ALA A 129 -28.25 8.26 -45.77
N PRO A 130 -28.36 6.97 -46.00
CA PRO A 130 -29.64 6.36 -46.28
C PRO A 130 -29.97 5.17 -45.37
N PRO A 131 -31.24 4.70 -45.39
CA PRO A 131 -31.92 4.12 -44.24
C PRO A 131 -31.92 2.59 -44.19
N ALA A 132 -32.32 2.12 -42.99
CA ALA A 132 -32.58 0.73 -42.64
C ALA A 132 -33.66 0.06 -43.48
N THR A 133 -33.52 -1.24 -43.68
CA THR A 133 -34.61 -2.25 -43.53
C THR A 133 -34.03 -3.67 -43.67
N GLY A 134 -34.48 -4.58 -42.78
CA GLY A 134 -34.21 -6.01 -42.92
C GLY A 134 -34.41 -6.77 -41.61
N SER A 135 -35.70 -7.05 -41.30
CA SER A 135 -36.07 -8.05 -40.28
C SER A 135 -35.57 -9.44 -40.68
N ALA A 136 -35.01 -10.17 -39.73
CA ALA A 136 -34.97 -11.62 -39.74
C ALA A 136 -35.19 -12.15 -38.32
N THR A 137 -36.12 -13.05 -38.24
CA THR A 137 -36.65 -13.82 -37.11
C THR A 137 -35.63 -14.69 -36.40
N PRO A 138 -35.83 -15.03 -35.11
CA PRO A 138 -34.86 -15.75 -34.31
C PRO A 138 -34.92 -17.25 -34.47
N ASP A 139 -33.77 -17.89 -34.50
CA ASP A 139 -33.59 -19.33 -34.34
C ASP A 139 -33.21 -19.62 -32.86
N PRO A 140 -33.87 -20.58 -32.18
CA PRO A 140 -33.62 -20.86 -30.77
C PRO A 140 -32.56 -21.96 -30.63
N GLY A 141 -31.35 -21.59 -30.26
CA GLY A 141 -30.24 -22.49 -29.97
C GLY A 141 -29.41 -22.02 -28.77
N ALA A 142 -29.86 -22.39 -27.60
CA ALA A 142 -29.23 -22.47 -26.29
C ALA A 142 -27.73 -22.20 -26.19
N GLY A 143 -27.38 -21.13 -25.59
CA GLY A 143 -26.16 -20.90 -24.84
C GLY A 143 -26.52 -19.93 -23.72
N GLN A 144 -26.68 -20.42 -22.49
CA GLN A 144 -26.83 -19.57 -21.34
C GLN A 144 -25.58 -18.70 -21.26
N SER A 145 -25.71 -17.45 -21.67
CA SER A 145 -24.74 -16.41 -21.35
C SER A 145 -24.82 -16.19 -19.83
N ALA A 146 -23.78 -16.65 -19.12
CA ALA A 146 -23.59 -16.27 -17.73
C ALA A 146 -23.65 -14.74 -17.61
N ASP A 147 -24.32 -14.26 -16.61
CA ASP A 147 -24.47 -12.83 -16.31
C ASP A 147 -23.08 -12.19 -16.19
N PRO A 148 -22.73 -11.15 -16.97
CA PRO A 148 -21.41 -10.50 -16.89
C PRO A 148 -21.14 -9.86 -15.51
N ALA A 149 -22.14 -9.82 -14.62
CA ALA A 149 -22.02 -9.31 -13.27
C ALA A 149 -21.18 -10.20 -12.32
N ALA A 150 -20.93 -11.47 -12.72
CA ALA A 150 -20.22 -12.46 -11.91
C ALA A 150 -18.80 -12.76 -12.42
N GLN A 151 -18.25 -11.99 -13.36
CA GLN A 151 -16.90 -12.26 -13.91
C GLN A 151 -15.86 -11.37 -13.26
N THR A 152 -14.74 -11.98 -12.82
CA THR A 152 -13.54 -11.32 -12.33
C THR A 152 -12.33 -11.68 -13.18
N ILE A 153 -11.29 -10.87 -13.12
CA ILE A 153 -10.03 -11.17 -13.78
C ILE A 153 -9.18 -12.02 -12.84
N VAL A 154 -8.73 -13.15 -13.33
CA VAL A 154 -7.86 -14.09 -12.63
C VAL A 154 -6.48 -14.06 -13.28
N CYS A 155 -5.45 -13.87 -12.49
CA CYS A 155 -4.06 -13.86 -12.93
C CYS A 155 -3.24 -14.91 -12.16
N PRO A 156 -2.23 -15.54 -12.82
CA PRO A 156 -1.30 -16.42 -12.13
C PRO A 156 -0.55 -15.67 -11.03
N ASN A 157 -0.40 -16.32 -9.86
CA ASN A 157 0.37 -15.76 -8.76
C ASN A 157 1.87 -15.84 -9.06
N VAL A 158 2.55 -14.70 -9.03
CA VAL A 158 3.99 -14.60 -9.30
C VAL A 158 4.79 -15.01 -8.08
N ALA A 159 4.32 -14.69 -6.87
CA ALA A 159 5.02 -15.01 -5.62
C ALA A 159 5.27 -16.51 -5.45
N ASP A 160 4.32 -17.38 -5.85
CA ASP A 160 4.43 -18.84 -5.78
C ASP A 160 5.57 -19.44 -6.62
N LYS A 161 6.10 -18.65 -7.54
CA LYS A 161 7.22 -19.04 -8.43
C LYS A 161 8.57 -18.44 -8.02
N LEU A 162 8.57 -17.64 -6.95
CA LEU A 162 9.76 -17.04 -6.38
C LEU A 162 10.19 -17.86 -5.15
N SER A 163 10.93 -18.97 -5.39
CA SER A 163 11.58 -19.68 -4.30
C SER A 163 12.81 -18.89 -3.85
N ASP A 164 12.99 -18.53 -2.63
CA ASP A 164 14.19 -17.90 -2.06
C ASP A 164 14.55 -16.53 -2.66
N VAL A 165 13.79 -15.50 -2.34
CA VAL A 165 14.13 -14.12 -2.68
C VAL A 165 15.28 -13.64 -1.77
N PRO A 166 16.46 -13.27 -2.33
CA PRO A 166 17.57 -12.76 -1.51
C PRO A 166 17.17 -11.50 -0.73
N ALA A 167 17.61 -11.39 0.52
CA ALA A 167 17.27 -10.25 1.38
C ALA A 167 17.58 -8.89 0.73
N ALA A 168 18.68 -8.79 -0.03
CA ALA A 168 19.06 -7.57 -0.75
C ALA A 168 18.11 -7.20 -1.91
N ALA A 169 17.34 -8.14 -2.46
CA ALA A 169 16.34 -7.90 -3.51
C ALA A 169 14.93 -7.74 -2.95
N LYS A 170 14.68 -8.19 -1.71
CA LYS A 170 13.34 -8.39 -1.16
C LYS A 170 12.48 -7.12 -1.23
N ALA A 171 12.99 -5.98 -0.79
CA ALA A 171 12.22 -4.72 -0.81
C ALA A 171 11.82 -4.27 -2.24
N GLU A 172 12.65 -4.53 -3.26
CA GLU A 172 12.31 -4.23 -4.66
C GLU A 172 11.31 -5.25 -5.22
N VAL A 173 11.44 -6.51 -4.83
CA VAL A 173 10.49 -7.58 -5.20
C VAL A 173 9.12 -7.31 -4.59
N ASP A 174 9.05 -7.02 -3.29
CA ASP A 174 7.78 -6.75 -2.58
C ASP A 174 7.03 -5.55 -3.21
N ARG A 175 7.75 -4.46 -3.55
CA ARG A 175 7.14 -3.32 -4.26
C ARG A 175 6.58 -3.70 -5.64
N ASN A 176 7.25 -4.57 -6.38
CA ASN A 176 6.74 -4.98 -7.69
C ASN A 176 5.61 -6.01 -7.59
N LEU A 177 5.57 -6.85 -6.56
CA LEU A 177 4.42 -7.70 -6.25
C LEU A 177 3.20 -6.85 -5.89
N ALA A 178 3.35 -5.85 -5.02
CA ALA A 178 2.30 -4.88 -4.73
C ALA A 178 1.81 -4.14 -5.99
N GLN A 179 2.71 -3.84 -6.93
CA GLN A 179 2.32 -3.24 -8.22
C GLN A 179 1.50 -4.18 -9.09
N LEU A 180 1.76 -5.50 -9.06
CA LEU A 180 0.96 -6.51 -9.79
C LEU A 180 -0.47 -6.58 -9.25
N ASP A 181 -0.63 -6.54 -7.92
CA ASP A 181 -1.94 -6.56 -7.28
C ASP A 181 -2.74 -5.29 -7.61
N LYS A 182 -2.09 -4.12 -7.54
CA LYS A 182 -2.72 -2.86 -7.95
C LYS A 182 -3.19 -2.86 -9.40
N GLN A 183 -2.39 -3.45 -10.31
CA GLN A 183 -2.77 -3.57 -11.73
C GLN A 183 -3.98 -4.48 -11.91
N LEU A 184 -4.05 -5.57 -11.16
CA LEU A 184 -5.21 -6.48 -11.18
C LEU A 184 -6.47 -5.80 -10.67
N GLN A 185 -6.35 -5.05 -9.58
CA GLN A 185 -7.45 -4.28 -9.00
C GLN A 185 -7.98 -3.20 -9.97
N GLU A 186 -7.09 -2.39 -10.55
CA GLU A 186 -7.46 -1.40 -11.57
C GLU A 186 -8.19 -2.05 -12.76
N ALA A 187 -7.74 -3.24 -13.17
CA ALA A 187 -8.36 -3.99 -14.27
C ALA A 187 -9.74 -4.51 -13.89
N ASN A 188 -9.94 -5.02 -12.67
CA ASN A 188 -11.24 -5.46 -12.16
C ASN A 188 -12.21 -4.28 -12.02
N ASN A 189 -11.77 -3.14 -11.50
CA ASN A 189 -12.59 -1.92 -11.42
C ASN A 189 -13.03 -1.46 -12.82
N ARG A 190 -12.11 -1.52 -13.80
CA ARG A 190 -12.43 -1.19 -15.19
C ARG A 190 -13.42 -2.19 -15.78
N LEU A 191 -13.28 -3.48 -15.51
CA LEU A 191 -14.23 -4.52 -15.92
C LEU A 191 -15.63 -4.23 -15.35
N ALA A 192 -15.73 -3.94 -14.05
CA ALA A 192 -16.99 -3.65 -13.37
C ALA A 192 -17.69 -2.40 -13.92
N THR A 193 -16.93 -1.32 -14.18
CA THR A 193 -17.46 -0.04 -14.69
C THR A 193 -17.74 -0.04 -16.19
N SER A 194 -17.22 -1.03 -16.94
CA SER A 194 -17.39 -1.14 -18.40
C SER A 194 -18.54 -2.04 -18.82
N LYS A 195 -19.44 -2.44 -17.91
CA LYS A 195 -20.58 -3.31 -18.20
C LYS A 195 -21.43 -2.77 -19.37
N GLY A 196 -21.59 -3.60 -20.39
CA GLY A 196 -22.39 -3.24 -21.58
C GLY A 196 -21.71 -2.28 -22.56
N GLN A 197 -20.44 -1.92 -22.35
CA GLN A 197 -19.66 -1.09 -23.26
C GLN A 197 -18.77 -1.95 -24.18
N GLY A 198 -18.69 -1.57 -25.44
CA GLY A 198 -17.78 -2.16 -26.43
C GLY A 198 -18.30 -3.38 -27.15
N GLY A 199 -17.56 -3.83 -28.15
CA GLY A 199 -17.85 -5.02 -28.96
C GLY A 199 -17.31 -6.32 -28.32
N PRO A 200 -17.47 -7.48 -28.99
CA PRO A 200 -17.15 -8.81 -28.44
C PRO A 200 -15.69 -9.00 -27.98
N ASN A 201 -14.76 -8.16 -28.43
CA ASN A 201 -13.35 -8.20 -28.05
C ASN A 201 -12.93 -7.06 -27.12
N PHE A 202 -13.89 -6.31 -26.57
CA PHE A 202 -13.57 -5.14 -25.72
C PHE A 202 -12.75 -5.53 -24.49
N ILE A 203 -13.18 -6.54 -23.77
CA ILE A 203 -12.49 -6.98 -22.54
C ILE A 203 -11.05 -7.42 -22.86
N GLN A 204 -10.87 -8.20 -23.93
CA GLN A 204 -9.55 -8.65 -24.35
C GLN A 204 -8.63 -7.49 -24.73
N ASN A 205 -9.13 -6.56 -25.55
CA ASN A 205 -8.29 -5.50 -26.13
C ASN A 205 -8.11 -4.28 -25.21
N ALA A 206 -9.12 -3.97 -24.41
CA ALA A 206 -9.11 -2.77 -23.57
C ALA A 206 -8.74 -3.03 -22.11
N ILE A 207 -8.82 -4.27 -21.64
CA ILE A 207 -8.57 -4.62 -20.23
C ILE A 207 -7.46 -5.67 -20.12
N LEU A 208 -7.67 -6.90 -20.60
CA LEU A 208 -6.73 -8.02 -20.41
C LEU A 208 -5.40 -7.82 -21.13
N GLY A 209 -5.40 -7.32 -22.36
CA GLY A 209 -4.18 -7.04 -23.11
C GLY A 209 -3.29 -6.00 -22.41
N PRO A 210 -3.79 -4.78 -22.13
CA PRO A 210 -3.04 -3.79 -21.38
C PRO A 210 -2.62 -4.23 -19.97
N LEU A 211 -3.42 -5.08 -19.29
CA LEU A 211 -3.05 -5.68 -18.02
C LEU A 211 -1.83 -6.60 -18.17
N ALA A 212 -1.86 -7.50 -19.17
CA ALA A 212 -0.75 -8.42 -19.44
C ALA A 212 0.56 -7.66 -19.71
N ASP A 213 0.52 -6.57 -20.49
CA ASP A 213 1.69 -5.73 -20.77
C ASP A 213 2.25 -5.08 -19.50
N LYS A 214 1.39 -4.53 -18.65
CA LYS A 214 1.79 -3.93 -17.36
C LYS A 214 2.39 -4.98 -16.42
N ARG A 215 1.76 -6.15 -16.34
CA ARG A 215 2.24 -7.27 -15.51
C ARG A 215 3.59 -7.77 -15.99
N ALA A 216 3.79 -7.98 -17.30
CA ALA A 216 5.08 -8.39 -17.88
C ALA A 216 6.20 -7.43 -17.46
N ALA A 217 5.96 -6.12 -17.50
CA ALA A 217 6.96 -5.13 -17.09
C ALA A 217 7.26 -5.17 -15.57
N ALA A 218 6.29 -5.48 -14.72
CA ALA A 218 6.52 -5.61 -13.27
C ALA A 218 7.26 -6.92 -12.95
N ILE A 219 6.89 -8.02 -13.59
CA ILE A 219 7.53 -9.34 -13.47
C ILE A 219 9.00 -9.27 -13.93
N ASP A 220 9.28 -8.57 -15.03
CA ASP A 220 10.66 -8.39 -15.51
C ASP A 220 11.51 -7.62 -14.48
N ARG A 221 10.96 -6.59 -13.82
CA ARG A 221 11.65 -5.88 -12.73
C ARG A 221 11.94 -6.79 -11.54
N ILE A 222 11.02 -7.69 -11.17
CA ILE A 222 11.26 -8.70 -10.13
C ILE A 222 12.44 -9.59 -10.54
N ALA A 223 12.43 -10.13 -11.76
CA ALA A 223 13.50 -10.97 -12.26
C ALA A 223 14.85 -10.24 -12.32
N ILE A 224 14.86 -8.96 -12.67
CA ILE A 224 16.07 -8.11 -12.69
C ILE A 224 16.56 -7.85 -11.25
N ALA A 225 15.66 -7.53 -10.31
CA ALA A 225 16.03 -7.26 -8.92
C ALA A 225 16.76 -8.47 -8.31
N ILE A 226 16.21 -9.65 -8.49
CA ILE A 226 16.83 -10.90 -8.04
C ILE A 226 18.15 -11.15 -8.80
N GLY A 227 18.15 -10.98 -10.12
CA GLY A 227 19.33 -11.23 -10.98
C GLY A 227 20.55 -10.33 -10.71
N ARG A 228 20.39 -9.22 -9.97
CA ARG A 228 21.50 -8.37 -9.52
C ARG A 228 22.31 -8.98 -8.38
N VAL A 229 21.71 -9.89 -7.60
CA VAL A 229 22.27 -10.40 -6.33
C VAL A 229 22.30 -11.93 -6.27
N ALA A 230 21.58 -12.61 -7.17
CA ALA A 230 21.51 -14.06 -7.29
C ALA A 230 21.28 -14.49 -8.75
N GLU A 231 21.03 -15.76 -8.99
CA GLU A 231 20.62 -16.26 -10.32
C GLU A 231 19.25 -15.68 -10.69
N ARG A 232 19.15 -15.10 -11.90
CA ARG A 232 17.90 -14.51 -12.39
C ARG A 232 16.85 -15.61 -12.60
N PRO A 233 15.66 -15.52 -11.99
CA PRO A 233 14.60 -16.49 -12.21
C PRO A 233 14.14 -16.48 -13.67
N THR A 234 13.80 -17.65 -14.19
CA THR A 234 13.30 -17.87 -15.55
C THR A 234 11.89 -18.42 -15.52
N GLY A 235 11.14 -18.29 -16.64
CA GLY A 235 9.79 -18.84 -16.75
C GLY A 235 8.73 -18.01 -16.03
N LEU A 236 9.04 -16.77 -15.64
CA LEU A 236 8.06 -15.85 -15.04
C LEU A 236 7.21 -15.11 -16.10
N ASP A 237 7.66 -15.05 -17.35
CA ASP A 237 6.99 -14.29 -18.42
C ASP A 237 5.57 -14.81 -18.71
N ASP A 238 5.35 -16.14 -18.58
CA ASP A 238 4.04 -16.79 -18.79
C ASP A 238 3.01 -16.36 -17.73
N LEU A 239 3.45 -15.81 -16.59
CA LEU A 239 2.58 -15.35 -15.49
C LEU A 239 1.99 -13.96 -15.72
N ALA A 240 2.35 -13.30 -16.81
CA ALA A 240 1.81 -11.98 -17.14
C ALA A 240 0.36 -12.05 -17.66
N THR A 241 -0.03 -13.15 -18.29
CA THR A 241 -1.34 -13.29 -18.94
C THR A 241 -2.42 -13.65 -17.93
N CYS A 242 -3.50 -12.87 -17.93
CA CYS A 242 -4.68 -13.08 -17.09
C CYS A 242 -5.88 -13.51 -17.95
N SER A 243 -6.87 -14.13 -17.34
CA SER A 243 -8.12 -14.57 -17.96
C SER A 243 -9.34 -14.08 -17.19
N LEU A 244 -10.52 -14.15 -17.82
CA LEU A 244 -11.78 -14.02 -17.08
C LEU A 244 -12.07 -15.34 -16.38
N GLY A 245 -12.40 -15.26 -15.11
CA GLY A 245 -12.94 -16.36 -14.31
C GLY A 245 -14.32 -16.01 -13.78
N ASP A 246 -15.12 -17.02 -13.48
CA ASP A 246 -16.37 -16.82 -12.74
C ASP A 246 -16.03 -16.54 -11.28
N SER A 247 -16.72 -15.59 -10.65
CA SER A 247 -16.53 -15.24 -9.22
C SER A 247 -16.66 -16.44 -8.29
N ALA A 248 -17.42 -17.47 -8.71
CA ALA A 248 -17.59 -18.73 -8.00
C ALA A 248 -16.36 -19.66 -8.09
N GLN A 249 -15.46 -19.48 -9.05
CA GLN A 249 -14.24 -20.30 -9.17
C GLN A 249 -13.05 -19.75 -8.37
N ASN A 250 -13.08 -18.45 -8.02
CA ASN A 250 -12.12 -17.88 -7.07
C ASN A 250 -12.38 -18.29 -5.61
N SER A 251 -13.55 -18.86 -5.33
CA SER A 251 -13.92 -19.36 -4.00
C SER A 251 -13.50 -20.82 -3.75
N ALA A 252 -12.95 -21.52 -4.75
CA ALA A 252 -12.73 -22.97 -4.68
C ALA A 252 -11.28 -23.42 -4.46
N ASP A 253 -10.31 -22.49 -4.45
CA ASP A 253 -8.92 -22.81 -4.08
C ASP A 253 -8.42 -21.84 -3.02
N ALA A 254 -8.45 -22.29 -1.77
CA ALA A 254 -7.72 -21.81 -0.61
C ALA A 254 -8.06 -20.39 -0.09
N GLY A 255 -9.32 -20.01 0.04
CA GLY A 255 -9.74 -18.96 0.97
C GLY A 255 -9.72 -19.46 2.42
N LEU A 256 -9.86 -18.56 3.41
CA LEU A 256 -9.98 -18.92 4.81
C LEU A 256 -10.95 -20.08 5.02
N SER A 257 -10.54 -21.02 5.85
CA SER A 257 -11.27 -22.21 6.22
C SER A 257 -11.41 -22.33 7.74
N ALA A 258 -12.22 -23.27 8.21
CA ALA A 258 -12.31 -23.55 9.64
C ALA A 258 -10.95 -23.95 10.27
N ASP A 259 -10.01 -24.43 9.45
CA ASP A 259 -8.67 -24.84 9.92
C ASP A 259 -7.78 -23.63 10.28
N ASP A 260 -8.11 -22.42 9.81
CA ASP A 260 -7.42 -21.17 10.14
C ASP A 260 -7.85 -20.61 11.51
N TYR A 261 -8.84 -21.25 12.14
CA TYR A 261 -9.37 -20.87 13.45
C TYR A 261 -9.08 -21.93 14.49
N VAL A 262 -8.97 -21.51 15.75
CA VAL A 262 -8.75 -22.41 16.88
C VAL A 262 -9.52 -21.92 18.10
N ASP A 263 -10.17 -22.82 18.84
CA ASP A 263 -10.72 -22.46 20.15
C ASP A 263 -9.56 -22.12 21.09
N ILE A 264 -9.59 -20.93 21.69
CA ILE A 264 -8.50 -20.47 22.56
C ILE A 264 -8.28 -21.41 23.77
N ARG A 265 -9.31 -22.17 24.16
CA ARG A 265 -9.22 -23.14 25.27
C ARG A 265 -8.35 -24.35 24.92
N ASP A 266 -8.19 -24.65 23.63
CA ASP A 266 -7.37 -25.77 23.14
C ASP A 266 -5.91 -25.33 22.90
N VAL A 267 -5.61 -24.03 22.90
CA VAL A 267 -4.25 -23.51 22.75
C VAL A 267 -3.46 -23.76 24.05
N PRO A 268 -2.24 -24.31 24.00
CA PRO A 268 -1.39 -24.50 25.17
C PRO A 268 -0.98 -23.16 25.79
N LYS A 269 -0.68 -23.15 27.08
CA LYS A 269 -0.14 -21.98 27.75
C LYS A 269 1.28 -21.70 27.27
N ALA A 270 1.56 -20.45 26.92
CA ALA A 270 2.89 -20.00 26.56
C ALA A 270 3.80 -19.92 27.80
N GLU A 271 5.03 -20.38 27.65
CA GLU A 271 6.05 -20.17 28.66
C GLU A 271 6.45 -18.69 28.66
N GLN A 272 6.57 -18.11 29.87
CA GLN A 272 7.02 -16.73 30.01
C GLN A 272 8.53 -16.73 30.24
N PRO A 273 9.32 -16.06 29.39
CA PRO A 273 10.75 -15.96 29.60
C PRO A 273 11.05 -15.20 30.91
N GLN A 274 12.08 -15.64 31.63
CA GLN A 274 12.46 -15.05 32.91
C GLN A 274 13.46 -13.91 32.73
N ALA A 275 13.24 -12.81 33.46
CA ALA A 275 14.17 -11.69 33.49
C ALA A 275 15.49 -12.07 34.18
N GLY A 276 16.61 -11.74 33.53
CA GLY A 276 17.95 -11.89 34.09
C GLY A 276 18.29 -10.81 35.12
N GLU A 277 19.47 -10.91 35.73
CA GLU A 277 19.90 -9.98 36.79
C GLU A 277 20.03 -8.52 36.31
N ASN A 278 20.34 -8.31 35.03
CA ASN A 278 20.51 -6.98 34.44
C ASN A 278 19.26 -6.54 33.63
N ALA A 279 18.15 -7.24 33.75
CA ALA A 279 16.94 -6.94 33.03
C ALA A 279 16.39 -5.55 33.38
N SER A 280 15.85 -4.86 32.40
CA SER A 280 14.99 -3.70 32.60
C SER A 280 13.52 -4.14 32.60
N THR A 281 12.85 -4.03 33.76
CA THR A 281 11.53 -4.65 33.98
C THR A 281 10.37 -3.66 34.05
N GLY A 282 10.64 -2.36 33.90
CA GLY A 282 9.60 -1.33 33.90
C GLY A 282 8.85 -1.25 32.58
N THR A 283 7.75 -0.51 32.59
CA THR A 283 6.94 -0.26 31.39
C THR A 283 6.52 1.21 31.32
N TYR A 284 6.30 1.69 30.11
CA TYR A 284 5.71 3.01 29.86
C TYR A 284 4.53 2.86 28.90
N ALA A 285 3.35 3.41 29.27
CA ALA A 285 2.16 3.36 28.45
C ALA A 285 1.94 4.70 27.72
N SER A 286 1.78 4.65 26.39
CA SER A 286 1.33 5.79 25.59
C SER A 286 -0.16 5.64 25.30
N LEU A 287 -0.95 6.69 25.58
CA LEU A 287 -2.39 6.70 25.42
C LEU A 287 -2.77 7.49 24.17
N CYS A 288 -2.99 6.81 23.05
CA CYS A 288 -3.23 7.44 21.73
C CYS A 288 -4.64 7.21 21.17
N GLY A 289 -5.59 6.75 22.01
CA GLY A 289 -6.96 6.50 21.56
C GLY A 289 -7.15 5.13 20.90
N THR A 290 -8.29 4.95 20.25
CA THR A 290 -8.73 3.67 19.65
C THR A 290 -9.19 3.84 18.20
N ASN A 291 -8.70 4.85 17.49
CA ASN A 291 -9.09 5.20 16.12
C ASN A 291 -10.59 5.56 15.96
N ARG A 292 -11.22 6.18 16.96
CA ARG A 292 -12.65 6.57 16.90
C ARG A 292 -12.97 7.55 15.78
N ASP A 293 -11.99 8.33 15.35
CA ASP A 293 -12.13 9.31 14.26
C ASP A 293 -12.04 8.66 12.88
N GLY A 294 -11.81 7.34 12.82
CA GLY A 294 -11.76 6.56 11.58
C GLY A 294 -10.57 6.90 10.69
N HIS A 295 -9.42 7.29 11.28
CA HIS A 295 -8.20 7.55 10.53
C HIS A 295 -7.66 6.24 9.95
N SER A 296 -7.90 6.02 8.66
CA SER A 296 -7.47 4.84 7.92
C SER A 296 -7.20 5.19 6.46
N ASN A 297 -6.33 4.45 5.82
CA ASN A 297 -6.07 4.51 4.38
C ASN A 297 -5.47 3.19 3.89
N THR A 298 -5.22 3.10 2.59
CA THR A 298 -4.58 1.95 1.92
C THR A 298 -3.10 2.23 1.59
N ASP A 299 -2.50 3.19 2.25
CA ASP A 299 -1.10 3.55 2.09
C ASP A 299 -0.19 2.71 3.01
N ASN A 300 1.08 2.56 2.64
CA ASN A 300 2.09 2.00 3.51
C ASN A 300 3.29 2.94 3.60
N LEU A 301 3.41 3.61 4.75
CA LEU A 301 4.42 4.64 4.99
C LEU A 301 5.86 4.09 5.05
N ILE A 302 6.01 2.79 5.30
CA ILE A 302 7.32 2.15 5.48
C ILE A 302 7.68 1.33 4.24
N LEU A 303 6.83 0.39 3.82
CA LEU A 303 7.14 -0.55 2.75
C LEU A 303 6.92 0.03 1.34
N ALA A 304 6.04 1.02 1.19
CA ALA A 304 5.72 1.64 -0.10
C ALA A 304 5.65 3.17 -0.02
N PRO A 305 6.67 3.86 0.55
CA PRO A 305 6.66 5.31 0.66
C PRO A 305 6.58 5.96 -0.73
N GLY A 306 5.73 6.98 -0.86
CA GLY A 306 5.50 7.70 -2.11
C GLY A 306 4.56 7.00 -3.10
N MET A 307 3.93 5.88 -2.71
CA MET A 307 2.97 5.15 -3.53
C MET A 307 1.60 5.20 -2.85
N SER A 308 0.66 5.98 -3.39
CA SER A 308 -0.74 5.94 -2.93
C SER A 308 -1.30 4.54 -3.12
N ASP A 309 -2.11 4.09 -2.18
CA ASP A 309 -2.72 2.75 -2.16
C ASP A 309 -1.68 1.61 -2.22
N GLY A 310 -0.47 1.86 -1.73
CA GLY A 310 0.64 0.90 -1.79
C GLY A 310 0.47 -0.31 -0.88
N ALA A 311 -0.40 -0.22 0.14
CA ALA A 311 -0.73 -1.36 1.00
C ALA A 311 -1.76 -2.30 0.36
N GLN A 312 -2.68 -1.79 -0.47
CA GLN A 312 -3.81 -2.52 -1.07
C GLN A 312 -4.71 -3.26 -0.05
N LEU A 313 -4.58 -2.91 1.18
CA LEU A 313 -5.38 -3.33 2.32
C LEU A 313 -5.56 -2.10 3.21
N ARG A 314 -6.69 -2.03 3.88
CA ARG A 314 -6.96 -0.91 4.77
C ARG A 314 -6.13 -1.04 6.04
N GLN A 315 -5.47 0.04 6.41
CA GLN A 315 -4.76 0.16 7.68
C GLN A 315 -5.42 1.21 8.57
N ASP A 316 -5.58 0.89 9.84
CA ASP A 316 -6.07 1.77 10.87
C ASP A 316 -4.89 2.40 11.63
N TYR A 317 -5.04 3.68 12.02
CA TYR A 317 -3.98 4.46 12.64
C TYR A 317 -4.39 5.05 13.98
N VAL A 318 -3.44 5.16 14.90
CA VAL A 318 -3.52 6.04 16.07
C VAL A 318 -2.21 6.81 16.23
N GLY A 319 -2.23 7.89 16.98
CA GLY A 319 -1.08 8.77 17.16
C GLY A 319 -1.06 9.87 16.11
N ASN A 320 -0.13 9.83 15.20
CA ASN A 320 0.08 10.87 14.18
C ASN A 320 -1.15 11.05 13.27
N MET A 321 -1.55 12.29 13.01
CA MET A 321 -2.75 12.62 12.24
C MET A 321 -2.47 12.98 10.77
N SER A 322 -1.23 12.85 10.29
CA SER A 322 -0.87 13.20 8.90
C SER A 322 -0.28 12.03 8.13
N THR A 323 -0.66 10.80 8.48
CA THR A 323 -0.14 9.59 7.88
C THR A 323 -0.76 9.31 6.51
N ASP A 324 0.08 9.32 5.48
CA ASP A 324 -0.24 8.96 4.11
C ASP A 324 1.03 8.44 3.39
N ALA A 325 0.90 8.01 2.14
CA ALA A 325 2.02 7.51 1.33
C ALA A 325 3.17 8.52 1.16
N PHE A 326 2.91 9.81 1.30
CA PHE A 326 3.87 10.90 1.08
C PHE A 326 4.40 11.50 2.38
N SER A 327 4.08 10.90 3.50
CA SER A 327 4.55 11.36 4.82
C SER A 327 6.07 11.34 4.89
N THR A 328 6.64 12.44 5.34
CA THR A 328 8.09 12.62 5.58
C THR A 328 8.36 12.76 7.08
N ASN A 329 9.61 12.65 7.47
CA ASN A 329 10.00 12.90 8.86
C ASN A 329 9.56 14.30 9.34
N GLU A 330 9.62 15.29 8.46
CA GLU A 330 9.23 16.67 8.73
C GLU A 330 7.71 16.80 8.88
N SER A 331 6.91 16.20 7.97
CA SER A 331 5.46 16.24 8.06
C SER A 331 4.96 15.52 9.30
N LEU A 332 5.50 14.33 9.62
CA LEU A 332 5.17 13.58 10.82
C LEU A 332 5.54 14.36 12.11
N ALA A 333 6.70 15.08 12.10
CA ALA A 333 7.11 15.89 13.24
C ALA A 333 6.24 17.12 13.45
N ALA A 334 5.66 17.67 12.39
CA ALA A 334 4.83 18.88 12.42
C ALA A 334 3.35 18.58 12.71
N ALA A 335 2.91 17.34 12.46
CA ALA A 335 1.51 16.93 12.59
C ALA A 335 0.99 17.00 14.03
N ASP A 336 -0.33 17.09 14.16
CA ASP A 336 -1.02 16.83 15.42
C ASP A 336 -1.02 15.33 15.74
N THR A 337 -1.43 14.99 16.97
CA THR A 337 -1.46 13.61 17.46
C THR A 337 -2.71 13.34 18.27
N THR A 338 -3.25 12.13 18.18
CA THR A 338 -4.30 11.64 19.06
C THR A 338 -3.76 11.23 20.45
N CYS A 339 -2.44 11.16 20.62
CA CYS A 339 -1.84 10.79 21.89
C CYS A 339 -2.06 11.87 22.95
N ARG A 340 -2.43 11.44 24.16
CA ARG A 340 -2.67 12.32 25.30
C ARG A 340 -1.46 13.20 25.63
N THR A 341 -0.26 12.69 25.43
CA THR A 341 0.99 13.43 25.54
C THR A 341 1.37 13.97 24.18
N GLY A 342 1.23 15.28 23.94
CA GLY A 342 1.56 15.92 22.65
C GLY A 342 3.02 15.81 22.22
N ASP A 343 3.91 15.36 23.11
CA ASP A 343 5.30 15.02 22.82
C ASP A 343 5.46 13.65 22.12
N ASP A 344 4.40 12.83 22.08
CA ASP A 344 4.32 11.61 21.29
C ASP A 344 3.50 11.87 20.02
N ARG A 345 4.18 12.00 18.90
CA ARG A 345 3.61 12.15 17.57
C ARG A 345 3.90 10.94 16.69
N SER A 346 4.18 9.80 17.32
CA SER A 346 4.45 8.55 16.61
C SER A 346 3.22 8.09 15.85
N ALA A 347 3.43 7.47 14.71
CA ALA A 347 2.41 6.77 13.96
C ALA A 347 2.41 5.30 14.38
N TYR A 348 1.25 4.76 14.72
CA TYR A 348 1.03 3.35 15.04
C TYR A 348 -0.09 2.84 14.16
N PHE A 349 0.11 1.72 13.45
CA PHE A 349 -0.86 1.24 12.48
C PHE A 349 -0.87 -0.28 12.34
N TRP A 350 -2.01 -0.80 11.92
CA TRP A 350 -2.28 -2.23 11.74
C TRP A 350 -3.36 -2.45 10.68
N PRO A 351 -3.46 -3.64 10.04
CA PRO A 351 -4.55 -3.97 9.12
C PRO A 351 -5.90 -3.96 9.83
N THR A 352 -6.90 -3.43 9.16
CA THR A 352 -8.29 -3.42 9.64
C THR A 352 -8.79 -4.83 9.89
N LEU A 353 -9.53 -5.06 10.99
CA LEU A 353 -10.28 -6.28 11.24
C LEU A 353 -11.67 -6.15 10.63
N ARG A 354 -12.17 -7.21 9.96
CA ARG A 354 -13.54 -7.25 9.44
C ARG A 354 -14.31 -8.41 10.03
N VAL A 355 -15.55 -8.14 10.40
CA VAL A 355 -16.54 -9.14 10.79
C VAL A 355 -17.30 -9.56 9.55
N ARG A 356 -17.44 -10.86 9.33
CA ARG A 356 -18.13 -11.48 8.20
C ARG A 356 -19.50 -11.99 8.65
N GLY A 357 -20.57 -11.62 7.97
CA GLY A 357 -21.94 -12.05 8.25
C GLY A 357 -22.38 -13.16 7.30
N SER A 358 -23.44 -13.90 7.69
CA SER A 358 -24.05 -14.95 6.85
C SER A 358 -24.73 -14.43 5.58
N ASP A 359 -24.86 -13.09 5.42
CA ASP A 359 -25.60 -12.42 4.34
C ASP A 359 -24.70 -11.46 3.54
N ASP A 360 -23.38 -11.69 3.54
CA ASP A 360 -22.36 -10.74 3.02
C ASP A 360 -22.32 -10.59 1.48
N GLU A 361 -23.27 -11.10 0.73
CA GLU A 361 -23.40 -10.72 -0.69
C GLU A 361 -23.71 -9.21 -0.87
N SER A 362 -24.17 -8.52 0.19
CA SER A 362 -24.50 -7.09 0.14
C SER A 362 -23.43 -6.15 0.76
N ALA A 363 -22.45 -6.68 1.48
CA ALA A 363 -21.42 -5.87 2.15
C ALA A 363 -20.35 -5.31 1.18
N ALA A 364 -20.34 -5.75 -0.08
CA ALA A 364 -19.51 -5.15 -1.14
C ALA A 364 -19.91 -3.72 -1.53
N GLU A 365 -21.07 -3.22 -1.05
CA GLU A 365 -21.57 -1.86 -1.33
C GLU A 365 -21.32 -0.86 -0.18
N GLY A 366 -20.70 -1.26 0.94
CA GLY A 366 -20.77 -0.54 2.22
C GLY A 366 -19.72 0.53 2.48
N ASP A 367 -18.59 0.60 1.81
CA ASP A 367 -17.60 1.67 2.00
C ASP A 367 -16.89 2.06 0.71
N THR A 368 -17.56 2.81 -0.13
CA THR A 368 -17.03 3.35 -1.40
C THR A 368 -15.99 4.47 -1.21
N ASN A 369 -15.57 4.75 0.02
CA ASN A 369 -14.63 5.84 0.32
C ASN A 369 -13.16 5.41 0.42
N ALA A 370 -12.87 4.11 0.37
CA ALA A 370 -11.50 3.60 0.27
C ALA A 370 -11.24 3.09 -1.15
N GLU A 371 -10.80 3.96 -2.04
CA GLU A 371 -10.18 3.55 -3.29
C GLU A 371 -9.01 2.62 -2.93
N GLY A 372 -9.08 1.33 -3.30
CA GLY A 372 -8.01 0.37 -3.06
C GLY A 372 -8.36 -0.90 -2.28
N ASP A 373 -9.50 -0.98 -1.60
CA ASP A 373 -9.85 -2.07 -0.65
C ASP A 373 -10.90 -3.05 -1.21
N THR A 374 -10.81 -3.45 -2.46
CA THR A 374 -11.88 -4.21 -3.13
C THR A 374 -11.93 -5.71 -2.85
N ASN A 375 -10.90 -6.28 -2.18
CA ASN A 375 -10.79 -7.74 -1.99
C ASN A 375 -11.04 -8.18 -0.53
N ASN A 376 -11.22 -7.25 0.39
CA ASN A 376 -11.43 -7.53 1.80
C ASN A 376 -12.93 -7.44 2.14
N VAL A 377 -13.56 -8.58 2.35
CA VAL A 377 -15.01 -8.72 2.58
C VAL A 377 -15.35 -8.59 4.06
N GLY A 378 -16.51 -8.02 4.33
CA GLY A 378 -17.06 -7.88 5.68
C GLY A 378 -17.06 -6.44 6.20
N THR A 379 -17.67 -6.23 7.36
CA THR A 379 -17.80 -4.92 7.99
C THR A 379 -16.54 -4.59 8.80
N PRO A 380 -15.83 -3.48 8.51
CA PRO A 380 -14.71 -3.02 9.32
C PRO A 380 -15.11 -2.77 10.77
N VAL A 381 -14.32 -3.27 11.72
CA VAL A 381 -14.53 -3.04 13.15
C VAL A 381 -13.31 -2.40 13.78
N GLN A 382 -13.55 -1.42 14.65
CA GLN A 382 -12.50 -0.71 15.37
C GLN A 382 -12.23 -1.39 16.72
N PRO A 383 -10.98 -1.40 17.21
CA PRO A 383 -10.69 -1.93 18.54
C PRO A 383 -11.37 -1.07 19.61
N THR A 384 -11.93 -1.69 20.61
CA THR A 384 -12.47 -1.03 21.81
C THR A 384 -11.38 -0.59 22.77
N SER A 385 -10.20 -1.24 22.70
CA SER A 385 -9.01 -0.84 23.45
C SER A 385 -7.76 -0.98 22.59
N VAL A 386 -6.92 0.04 22.62
CA VAL A 386 -5.57 0.03 22.07
C VAL A 386 -4.60 0.36 23.20
N LYS A 387 -3.78 -0.62 23.59
CA LYS A 387 -2.71 -0.45 24.57
C LYS A 387 -1.37 -0.40 23.84
N LEU A 388 -0.70 0.73 23.93
CA LEU A 388 0.66 0.94 23.44
C LEU A 388 1.58 0.93 24.66
N GLU A 389 2.40 -0.09 24.79
CA GLU A 389 3.25 -0.31 25.96
C GLU A 389 4.71 -0.48 25.53
N TYR A 390 5.57 0.40 26.00
CA TYR A 390 7.01 0.29 25.84
C TYR A 390 7.58 -0.52 27.01
N ARG A 391 8.33 -1.55 26.73
CA ARG A 391 8.88 -2.53 27.66
C ARG A 391 10.39 -2.51 27.65
N GLY A 392 10.98 -3.05 28.69
CA GLY A 392 12.41 -3.25 28.78
C GLY A 392 12.90 -4.52 28.08
N ASN A 393 14.18 -4.81 28.27
CA ASN A 393 14.84 -5.99 27.75
C ASN A 393 15.13 -6.97 28.91
N LEU A 394 14.99 -8.27 28.64
CA LEU A 394 15.12 -9.33 29.67
C LEU A 394 16.56 -9.55 30.13
N THR A 395 17.57 -9.01 29.44
CA THR A 395 18.98 -9.27 29.73
C THR A 395 19.81 -8.00 29.97
N SER A 396 19.26 -6.82 29.65
CA SER A 396 20.01 -5.55 29.75
C SER A 396 19.11 -4.35 30.06
N GLU A 397 19.72 -3.24 30.42
CA GLU A 397 19.08 -1.93 30.34
C GLU A 397 18.80 -1.56 28.87
N VAL A 398 17.80 -0.69 28.64
CA VAL A 398 17.49 -0.13 27.32
C VAL A 398 18.09 1.26 27.16
N THR A 399 18.48 1.60 25.91
CA THR A 399 18.92 2.93 25.50
C THR A 399 17.79 3.68 24.78
N ALA A 400 17.95 4.99 24.57
CA ALA A 400 16.91 5.78 23.93
C ALA A 400 16.81 5.45 22.42
N ALA A 401 15.65 5.00 21.98
CA ALA A 401 15.38 4.82 20.56
C ALA A 401 15.49 6.15 19.80
N PRO A 402 16.11 6.16 18.60
CA PRO A 402 16.21 7.38 17.80
C PRO A 402 14.83 7.81 17.29
N ARG A 403 14.66 9.11 17.11
CA ARG A 403 13.45 9.65 16.49
C ARG A 403 13.38 9.24 15.02
N PHE A 404 12.19 8.92 14.55
CA PHE A 404 11.88 8.43 13.21
C PHE A 404 12.34 6.99 12.93
N LEU A 405 12.64 6.21 13.95
CA LEU A 405 12.89 4.78 13.81
C LEU A 405 11.65 4.10 13.23
N ARG A 406 11.83 3.36 12.11
CA ARG A 406 10.78 2.54 11.50
C ARG A 406 10.76 1.18 12.16
N MET A 407 9.57 0.69 12.43
CA MET A 407 9.35 -0.59 13.10
C MET A 407 8.29 -1.37 12.36
N ILE A 408 8.57 -2.64 12.05
CA ILE A 408 7.60 -3.57 11.44
C ILE A 408 7.63 -4.87 12.22
N SER A 409 6.46 -5.38 12.56
CA SER A 409 6.23 -6.72 13.10
C SER A 409 5.29 -7.48 12.17
N GLY A 410 5.64 -8.71 11.82
CA GLY A 410 4.88 -9.52 10.87
C GLY A 410 5.27 -9.28 9.41
N ASP A 411 4.67 -10.04 8.52
CA ASP A 411 4.84 -9.93 7.07
C ASP A 411 3.48 -10.04 6.38
N ALA A 412 3.02 -8.96 5.76
CA ALA A 412 1.75 -8.91 5.02
C ALA A 412 1.66 -9.93 3.87
N ARG A 413 2.77 -10.57 3.51
CA ARG A 413 2.87 -11.62 2.48
C ARG A 413 3.42 -12.93 3.02
N ALA A 414 3.20 -13.20 4.29
CA ALA A 414 3.74 -14.40 4.95
C ALA A 414 3.26 -15.71 4.31
N ALA A 415 2.02 -15.77 3.81
CA ALA A 415 1.51 -16.95 3.12
C ALA A 415 2.29 -17.26 1.84
N SER A 416 2.73 -16.22 1.09
CA SER A 416 3.56 -16.36 -0.12
C SER A 416 5.06 -16.39 0.19
N ASN A 417 5.54 -15.56 1.13
CA ASN A 417 6.97 -15.43 1.45
C ASN A 417 7.48 -16.52 2.39
N GLY A 418 6.58 -17.23 3.07
CA GLY A 418 6.93 -18.19 4.13
C GLY A 418 7.04 -17.55 5.52
N ALA A 419 7.17 -18.39 6.53
CA ALA A 419 7.00 -18.02 7.94
C ALA A 419 8.17 -17.24 8.58
N GLU A 420 9.26 -16.96 7.88
CA GLU A 420 10.48 -16.36 8.48
C GLU A 420 10.18 -15.05 9.22
N ASN A 421 9.41 -14.16 8.59
CA ASN A 421 9.03 -12.87 9.15
C ASN A 421 7.59 -12.82 9.67
N ALA A 422 6.83 -13.91 9.56
CA ALA A 422 5.49 -13.99 10.13
C ALA A 422 5.57 -13.88 11.66
N ARG A 423 4.69 -13.07 12.25
CA ARG A 423 4.59 -12.87 13.70
C ARG A 423 3.13 -12.72 14.14
N PRO A 424 2.20 -13.49 13.58
CA PRO A 424 0.81 -13.40 14.02
C PRO A 424 0.73 -13.81 15.49
N THR A 425 0.08 -13.00 16.28
CA THR A 425 -0.08 -13.30 17.69
C THR A 425 -1.46 -12.88 18.17
N PHE A 426 -2.31 -13.85 18.36
CA PHE A 426 -3.69 -13.67 18.79
C PHE A 426 -3.92 -14.33 20.15
N THR A 427 -4.91 -13.83 20.86
CA THR A 427 -5.44 -14.43 22.09
C THR A 427 -6.86 -13.94 22.36
N CYS A 428 -7.41 -14.25 23.52
CA CYS A 428 -8.68 -13.72 24.02
C CYS A 428 -8.51 -13.08 25.40
N THR A 429 -9.36 -12.13 25.74
CA THR A 429 -9.41 -11.59 27.11
C THR A 429 -9.69 -12.74 28.10
N GLY A 430 -8.92 -12.75 29.20
CA GLY A 430 -8.93 -13.86 30.17
C GLY A 430 -8.06 -15.07 29.81
N PHE A 431 -7.45 -15.09 28.61
CA PHE A 431 -6.57 -16.16 28.12
C PHE A 431 -5.21 -15.65 27.66
N THR A 432 -4.74 -14.54 28.21
CA THR A 432 -3.52 -13.85 27.79
C THR A 432 -2.23 -14.67 27.96
N ASP A 433 -2.29 -15.81 28.62
CA ASP A 433 -1.24 -16.82 28.74
C ASP A 433 -1.30 -17.88 27.63
N ARG A 434 -2.25 -17.77 26.66
CA ARG A 434 -2.41 -18.66 25.52
C ARG A 434 -2.31 -17.83 24.23
N LEU A 435 -1.22 -18.00 23.53
CA LEU A 435 -0.94 -17.26 22.29
C LEU A 435 -1.00 -18.23 21.11
N THR A 436 -1.64 -17.80 20.03
CA THR A 436 -1.80 -18.60 18.81
C THR A 436 -1.48 -17.77 17.57
N ASP A 437 -1.02 -18.43 16.53
CA ASP A 437 -0.78 -17.89 15.19
C ASP A 437 -2.01 -18.02 14.27
N LYS A 438 -3.09 -18.69 14.77
CA LYS A 438 -4.38 -18.80 14.10
C LYS A 438 -5.37 -17.80 14.68
N TYR A 439 -6.45 -17.52 13.96
CA TYR A 439 -7.55 -16.72 14.49
C TYR A 439 -8.22 -17.44 15.67
N PRO A 440 -8.29 -16.84 16.86
CA PRO A 440 -8.89 -17.51 18.00
C PRO A 440 -10.41 -17.36 18.00
N ILE A 441 -11.11 -18.46 18.28
CA ILE A 441 -12.51 -18.43 18.68
C ILE A 441 -12.55 -18.21 20.18
N CYS A 442 -13.00 -17.03 20.58
CA CYS A 442 -13.10 -16.66 21.99
C CYS A 442 -14.39 -17.19 22.62
N PRO A 443 -14.37 -17.72 23.85
CA PRO A 443 -15.59 -18.14 24.53
C PRO A 443 -16.45 -16.93 24.90
N SER A 444 -17.74 -17.14 25.08
CA SER A 444 -18.69 -16.09 25.47
C SER A 444 -18.21 -15.29 26.68
N GLY A 445 -18.21 -13.96 26.55
CA GLY A 445 -17.71 -13.03 27.56
C GLY A 445 -16.19 -12.78 27.51
N SER A 446 -15.52 -13.29 26.48
CA SER A 446 -14.13 -12.96 26.16
C SER A 446 -14.05 -12.32 24.79
N ASP A 447 -13.19 -11.33 24.65
CA ASP A 447 -13.01 -10.51 23.44
C ASP A 447 -11.77 -10.97 22.67
N LEU A 448 -11.77 -10.78 21.36
CA LEU A 448 -10.60 -11.02 20.51
C LEU A 448 -9.48 -10.04 20.86
N VAL A 449 -8.26 -10.55 20.96
CA VAL A 449 -7.07 -9.73 21.21
C VAL A 449 -5.99 -10.02 20.17
N ARG A 450 -5.50 -8.98 19.51
CA ARG A 450 -4.31 -9.02 18.65
C ARG A 450 -3.13 -8.41 19.40
N VAL A 451 -1.96 -9.03 19.32
CA VAL A 451 -0.75 -8.61 20.04
C VAL A 451 0.40 -8.46 19.03
N PHE A 452 1.03 -7.31 19.01
CA PHE A 452 2.19 -7.05 18.16
C PHE A 452 3.38 -6.62 19.03
N ASP A 453 4.40 -7.47 19.10
CA ASP A 453 5.70 -7.08 19.64
C ASP A 453 6.56 -6.54 18.49
N MET A 454 7.05 -5.31 18.62
CA MET A 454 7.97 -4.75 17.65
C MET A 454 9.40 -5.24 17.92
N PRO A 455 10.26 -5.31 16.88
CA PRO A 455 11.68 -5.54 17.09
C PRO A 455 12.27 -4.44 17.99
N SER A 456 13.31 -4.76 18.77
CA SER A 456 13.85 -3.86 19.80
C SER A 456 15.37 -3.90 19.97
N CYS A 457 16.08 -4.54 19.04
CA CYS A 457 17.54 -4.56 19.01
C CYS A 457 18.02 -3.72 17.82
N TRP A 458 18.40 -2.48 18.08
CA TRP A 458 18.76 -1.47 17.07
C TRP A 458 20.25 -1.56 16.71
N ASP A 459 20.60 -1.34 15.44
CA ASP A 459 21.98 -1.36 14.94
C ASP A 459 22.84 -0.17 15.38
N GLY A 460 22.28 0.77 16.13
CA GLY A 460 22.96 1.96 16.64
C GLY A 460 23.20 3.07 15.59
N GLN A 461 22.72 2.92 14.35
CA GLN A 461 23.06 3.83 13.25
C GLN A 461 21.88 4.22 12.37
N ASN A 462 21.09 3.26 11.89
CA ASN A 462 20.11 3.48 10.86
C ASN A 462 18.69 3.65 11.43
N LEU A 463 17.92 4.55 10.84
CA LEU A 463 16.50 4.73 11.15
C LEU A 463 15.61 3.79 10.35
N ASP A 464 16.15 3.24 9.28
CA ASP A 464 15.53 2.31 8.35
C ASP A 464 16.62 1.59 7.55
N SER A 465 16.30 0.48 6.94
CA SER A 465 17.19 -0.31 6.07
C SER A 465 16.50 -0.62 4.75
N ALA A 466 17.24 -1.12 3.77
CA ALA A 466 16.70 -1.42 2.44
C ALA A 466 15.58 -2.48 2.46
N ASP A 467 15.61 -3.37 3.44
CA ASP A 467 14.62 -4.41 3.70
C ASP A 467 13.63 -4.02 4.81
N HIS A 468 13.75 -2.83 5.36
CA HIS A 468 12.97 -2.29 6.49
C HIS A 468 13.03 -3.17 7.76
N ARG A 469 14.03 -4.04 7.91
CA ARG A 469 14.13 -5.02 9.00
C ARG A 469 15.51 -5.13 9.64
N THR A 470 16.60 -5.09 8.85
CA THR A 470 17.97 -5.36 9.35
C THR A 470 18.53 -4.27 10.27
N HIS A 471 18.00 -3.06 10.24
CA HIS A 471 18.38 -1.97 11.15
C HIS A 471 17.83 -2.13 12.58
N LEU A 472 16.76 -2.93 12.73
CA LEU A 472 16.10 -3.18 14.00
C LEU A 472 15.57 -4.62 14.00
N VAL A 473 16.14 -5.48 14.85
CA VAL A 473 15.84 -6.90 14.87
C VAL A 473 15.21 -7.32 16.20
N PHE A 474 14.60 -8.50 16.24
CA PHE A 474 14.08 -9.06 17.49
C PHE A 474 15.21 -9.58 18.37
N PRO A 475 15.05 -9.52 19.71
CA PRO A 475 15.92 -10.26 20.62
C PRO A 475 15.77 -11.78 20.38
N ASP A 476 16.76 -12.54 20.80
CA ASP A 476 16.70 -14.01 20.76
C ASP A 476 15.70 -14.57 21.81
N GLU A 477 15.56 -15.88 21.87
CA GLU A 477 14.67 -16.58 22.80
C GLU A 477 14.97 -16.32 24.28
N THR A 478 16.20 -15.91 24.60
CA THR A 478 16.59 -15.52 25.97
C THR A 478 16.29 -14.07 26.27
N GLY A 479 15.88 -13.28 25.27
CA GLY A 479 15.68 -11.85 25.34
C GLY A 479 16.95 -11.03 25.10
N ALA A 480 18.07 -11.66 24.71
CA ALA A 480 19.32 -10.95 24.42
C ALA A 480 19.31 -10.35 23.01
N CYS A 481 19.84 -9.17 22.88
CA CYS A 481 20.10 -8.55 21.58
C CYS A 481 21.33 -9.16 20.90
N PRO A 482 21.28 -9.43 19.57
CA PRO A 482 22.41 -9.90 18.81
C PRO A 482 23.64 -8.97 18.93
N SER A 483 24.83 -9.55 18.79
CA SER A 483 26.07 -8.77 18.84
C SER A 483 26.08 -7.67 17.77
N GLY A 484 26.43 -6.45 18.18
CA GLY A 484 26.45 -5.27 17.30
C GLY A 484 25.13 -4.51 17.28
N THR A 485 24.15 -4.91 18.11
CA THR A 485 22.91 -4.15 18.30
C THR A 485 22.75 -3.69 19.76
N GLU A 486 21.92 -2.67 19.99
CA GLU A 486 21.62 -2.10 21.28
C GLU A 486 20.12 -2.31 21.61
N ALA A 487 19.83 -2.69 22.86
CA ALA A 487 18.45 -2.80 23.31
C ALA A 487 17.81 -1.41 23.42
N VAL A 488 16.69 -1.19 22.73
CA VAL A 488 15.82 -0.02 22.84
C VAL A 488 14.48 -0.43 23.46
N PRO A 489 13.65 0.51 23.99
CA PRO A 489 12.33 0.17 24.48
C PRO A 489 11.50 -0.59 23.44
N GLN A 490 11.08 -1.82 23.77
CA GLN A 490 10.23 -2.64 22.90
C GLN A 490 8.80 -2.13 22.93
N LEU A 491 8.27 -1.70 21.81
CA LEU A 491 6.84 -1.40 21.69
C LEU A 491 6.04 -2.69 21.58
N ARG A 492 5.06 -2.88 22.49
CA ARG A 492 3.96 -3.85 22.32
C ARG A 492 2.68 -3.10 22.07
N MET A 493 2.00 -3.47 20.97
CA MET A 493 0.64 -3.02 20.70
C MET A 493 -0.31 -4.16 21.04
N THR A 494 -1.36 -3.89 21.80
CA THR A 494 -2.42 -4.83 22.14
C THR A 494 -3.76 -4.23 21.76
N LEU A 495 -4.45 -4.85 20.83
CA LEU A 495 -5.73 -4.42 20.31
C LEU A 495 -6.81 -5.38 20.80
N THR A 496 -7.86 -4.87 21.47
CA THR A 496 -9.00 -5.66 21.93
C THR A 496 -10.22 -5.28 21.12
N TYR A 497 -10.95 -6.28 20.65
CA TYR A 497 -12.18 -6.12 19.87
C TYR A 497 -13.30 -6.86 20.60
N ASP A 498 -14.30 -6.13 21.06
CA ASP A 498 -15.58 -6.70 21.47
C ASP A 498 -16.47 -6.97 20.24
N ASP A 499 -17.59 -7.60 20.42
CA ASP A 499 -18.56 -7.87 19.34
C ASP A 499 -18.02 -8.62 18.09
N VAL A 500 -16.90 -9.34 18.24
CA VAL A 500 -16.43 -10.24 17.18
C VAL A 500 -17.18 -11.56 17.29
N PRO A 501 -17.80 -12.07 16.19
CA PRO A 501 -18.53 -13.31 16.23
C PRO A 501 -17.67 -14.49 16.65
N THR A 502 -18.24 -15.37 17.47
CA THR A 502 -17.59 -16.59 18.00
C THR A 502 -18.12 -17.86 17.33
N SER A 503 -18.92 -17.73 16.28
CA SER A 503 -19.54 -18.83 15.54
C SER A 503 -19.62 -18.50 14.05
N GLY A 504 -19.58 -19.52 13.22
CA GLY A 504 -19.51 -19.44 11.77
C GLY A 504 -18.23 -20.10 11.26
N ASP A 505 -18.20 -20.46 9.98
CA ASP A 505 -17.01 -21.11 9.39
C ASP A 505 -15.85 -20.11 9.26
N VAL A 506 -16.16 -18.86 8.92
CA VAL A 506 -15.19 -17.75 8.78
C VAL A 506 -15.81 -16.48 9.38
N PRO A 507 -15.82 -16.34 10.73
CA PRO A 507 -16.59 -15.26 11.38
C PRO A 507 -15.96 -13.87 11.23
N PHE A 508 -14.64 -13.79 11.06
CA PHE A 508 -13.89 -12.54 10.90
C PHE A 508 -12.55 -12.80 10.20
N ALA A 509 -11.95 -11.76 9.71
CA ALA A 509 -10.57 -11.81 9.18
C ALA A 509 -9.90 -10.44 9.28
N VAL A 510 -8.57 -10.39 9.21
CA VAL A 510 -7.82 -9.15 9.00
C VAL A 510 -7.69 -8.86 7.51
N ASP A 511 -7.65 -7.58 7.14
CA ASP A 511 -7.39 -7.17 5.77
C ASP A 511 -6.00 -7.62 5.33
N GLY A 512 -5.93 -8.13 4.11
CA GLY A 512 -4.71 -8.62 3.50
C GLY A 512 -4.68 -8.37 2.00
N PHE A 513 -3.55 -8.65 1.37
CA PHE A 513 -3.47 -8.69 -0.08
C PHE A 513 -4.36 -9.82 -0.63
N ALA A 514 -4.94 -9.61 -1.80
CA ALA A 514 -5.81 -10.61 -2.44
C ALA A 514 -5.10 -11.95 -2.65
N SER A 515 -3.80 -11.93 -2.97
CA SER A 515 -2.96 -13.11 -3.13
C SER A 515 -2.78 -13.90 -1.83
N GLU A 516 -2.89 -13.26 -0.69
CA GLU A 516 -2.66 -13.85 0.64
C GLU A 516 -3.95 -14.37 1.31
N GLN A 517 -5.11 -14.09 0.71
CA GLN A 517 -6.43 -14.64 1.08
C GLN A 517 -6.83 -14.45 2.56
N ASN A 518 -6.35 -13.39 3.19
CA ASN A 518 -6.55 -13.08 4.60
C ASN A 518 -5.99 -14.16 5.57
N ASP A 519 -5.00 -14.94 5.14
CA ASP A 519 -4.33 -15.94 5.98
C ASP A 519 -3.84 -15.29 7.29
N PRO A 520 -4.10 -15.90 8.47
CA PRO A 520 -3.72 -15.31 9.76
C PRO A 520 -2.21 -15.04 9.89
N SER A 521 -1.35 -15.79 9.18
CA SER A 521 0.11 -15.57 9.18
C SER A 521 0.51 -14.20 8.63
N THR A 522 -0.36 -13.55 7.84
CA THR A 522 -0.11 -12.23 7.24
C THR A 522 -0.38 -11.06 8.18
N ASP A 523 -0.89 -11.33 9.40
CA ASP A 523 -1.15 -10.26 10.36
C ASP A 523 0.16 -9.55 10.74
N HIS A 524 0.11 -8.22 10.68
CA HIS A 524 1.29 -7.38 10.83
C HIS A 524 0.94 -6.04 11.47
N ALA A 525 1.95 -5.30 11.89
CA ALA A 525 1.78 -3.94 12.35
C ALA A 525 3.04 -3.12 12.05
N GLY A 526 2.87 -1.82 11.96
CA GLY A 526 3.98 -0.89 11.79
C GLY A 526 3.92 0.27 12.78
N ALA A 527 5.08 0.88 13.01
CA ALA A 527 5.17 2.11 13.75
C ALA A 527 6.34 2.97 13.27
N ILE A 528 6.18 4.29 13.37
CA ILE A 528 7.27 5.25 13.18
C ILE A 528 7.40 6.05 14.48
N GLY A 529 8.53 5.92 15.16
CA GLY A 529 8.78 6.59 16.45
C GLY A 529 9.00 8.09 16.28
N VAL A 530 8.07 8.93 16.75
CA VAL A 530 8.16 10.41 16.65
C VAL A 530 8.01 11.05 18.04
N MET A 531 8.48 10.37 19.08
CA MET A 531 8.57 10.95 20.42
C MET A 531 9.64 12.04 20.48
N SER A 532 9.40 13.09 21.30
CA SER A 532 10.47 14.04 21.61
C SER A 532 11.60 13.35 22.38
N HIS A 533 12.84 13.82 22.23
CA HIS A 533 13.98 13.29 23.00
C HIS A 533 13.74 13.34 24.52
N ARG A 534 13.04 14.36 24.99
CA ARG A 534 12.68 14.48 26.40
C ARG A 534 11.75 13.36 26.86
N LEU A 535 10.75 13.05 26.05
CA LEU A 535 9.79 11.99 26.33
C LEU A 535 10.48 10.62 26.29
N MET A 536 11.26 10.33 25.23
CA MET A 536 11.99 9.07 25.10
C MET A 536 12.95 8.83 26.28
N ASN A 537 13.67 9.86 26.74
CA ASN A 537 14.51 9.76 27.95
C ASN A 537 13.67 9.50 29.21
N THR A 538 12.43 9.95 29.27
CA THR A 538 11.51 9.63 30.37
C THR A 538 11.05 8.16 30.28
N VAL A 539 10.73 7.67 29.10
CA VAL A 539 10.42 6.26 28.82
C VAL A 539 11.57 5.36 29.30
N VAL A 540 12.79 5.61 28.85
CA VAL A 540 13.99 4.84 29.24
C VAL A 540 14.20 4.83 30.75
N ARG A 541 14.12 6.00 31.41
CA ARG A 541 14.27 6.08 32.88
C ARG A 541 13.17 5.32 33.62
N CYS A 542 11.94 5.33 33.12
CA CYS A 542 10.85 4.59 33.73
C CYS A 542 11.15 3.09 33.65
N ILE A 543 11.51 2.60 32.48
CA ILE A 543 11.78 1.20 32.18
C ILE A 543 12.97 0.68 32.97
N ASN A 544 14.13 1.36 32.92
CA ASN A 544 15.36 0.92 33.58
C ASN A 544 15.26 0.98 35.11
N ASN A 545 14.37 1.82 35.66
CA ASN A 545 14.11 1.85 37.10
C ASN A 545 13.02 0.87 37.56
N GLY A 546 12.53 -0.03 36.68
CA GLY A 546 11.51 -1.01 37.03
C GLY A 546 10.15 -0.40 37.37
N LYS A 547 9.82 0.79 36.84
CA LYS A 547 8.57 1.51 37.12
C LYS A 547 7.55 1.29 36.01
N ASN A 548 6.27 1.30 36.38
CA ASN A 548 5.16 1.35 35.42
C ASN A 548 4.66 2.80 35.36
N CYS A 549 4.81 3.45 34.20
CA CYS A 549 4.48 4.88 34.03
C CYS A 549 3.36 5.13 32.98
#